data_01543dd33e47e72d049bd209af061bf7
#
_entry.id   01543dd33e47e72d049bd209af061bf7
#
_cell.length_a   1.000
_cell.length_b   1.000
_cell.length_c   1.000
_cell.angle_alpha   90.00
_cell.angle_beta   90.00
_cell.angle_gamma   90.00
#
_symmetry.space_group_name_H-M   'P 1'
#
loop_
_entity.id
_entity.type
_entity.pdbx_description
1 polymer ?
#
loop_
_entity_poly.entity_id
_entity_poly.type
_entity_poly.pdbx_seq_one_letter_code
_entity_poly.pdbx_strand_id
1 'polypeptide(L)'
;ELRWVYDPDAAKVEAFRTRYPQVRAARSLDEILADSDVRLVTAAAVPCDRGPLGIRVMEAGKDYFTDKTPFTSLDQLDAAKAAVARTGRKYMVYFSERLHVEAAMYATDLVAAGTIGRVIQVIGLGPHRLGKAGRPAWFFERAKYGGILTDIGSHQFEQFLTYTGATDATVTQAAVGNFANPDKPEFEDFGEASFVGDNGATNQIRVDWFTPDGLSNWGDGRTFILGTKGYLELRKYVDVARD
;
A
#
# COMPACT_ATOMS: atom_id res chain seq x y z
N GLU A 1 -3.12 -17.64 -15.64
CA GLU A 1 -1.80 -18.03 -16.17
C GLU A 1 -0.92 -16.80 -16.35
N LEU A 2 0.36 -16.86 -15.93
CA LEU A 2 1.35 -15.80 -16.11
C LEU A 2 1.89 -15.90 -17.54
N ARG A 3 1.74 -14.83 -18.32
CA ARG A 3 1.96 -14.87 -19.78
C ARG A 3 3.15 -14.04 -20.24
N TRP A 4 3.28 -12.83 -19.70
CA TRP A 4 4.31 -11.85 -20.08
C TRP A 4 5.02 -11.27 -18.87
N VAL A 5 6.26 -10.86 -19.07
CA VAL A 5 7.02 -10.00 -18.17
C VAL A 5 7.68 -8.88 -18.97
N TYR A 6 7.70 -7.69 -18.37
CA TYR A 6 8.39 -6.51 -18.90
C TYR A 6 8.99 -5.70 -17.73
N ASP A 7 10.22 -5.33 -17.85
CA ASP A 7 10.91 -4.31 -17.07
C ASP A 7 11.88 -3.58 -17.99
N PRO A 8 12.12 -2.25 -17.85
CA PRO A 8 13.17 -1.55 -18.60
C PRO A 8 14.57 -2.12 -18.36
N ASP A 9 14.79 -2.73 -17.18
CA ASP A 9 16.01 -3.43 -16.82
C ASP A 9 15.94 -4.90 -17.28
N ALA A 10 16.69 -5.21 -18.35
CA ALA A 10 16.73 -6.55 -18.90
C ALA A 10 17.22 -7.62 -17.89
N ALA A 11 18.07 -7.24 -16.92
CA ALA A 11 18.56 -8.17 -15.92
C ALA A 11 17.43 -8.63 -14.98
N LYS A 12 16.47 -7.75 -14.66
CA LYS A 12 15.28 -8.10 -13.88
C LYS A 12 14.35 -9.04 -14.65
N VAL A 13 14.18 -8.81 -15.96
CA VAL A 13 13.40 -9.69 -16.84
C VAL A 13 14.00 -11.10 -16.82
N GLU A 14 15.32 -11.20 -16.98
CA GLU A 14 16.02 -12.49 -17.00
C GLU A 14 15.93 -13.19 -15.62
N ALA A 15 16.15 -12.48 -14.53
CA ALA A 15 15.99 -13.02 -13.17
C ALA A 15 14.56 -13.54 -12.93
N PHE A 16 13.55 -12.82 -13.43
CA PHE A 16 12.16 -13.26 -13.33
C PHE A 16 11.92 -14.54 -14.14
N ARG A 17 12.43 -14.60 -15.38
CA ARG A 17 12.27 -15.77 -16.26
C ARG A 17 13.04 -17.00 -15.77
N THR A 18 14.13 -16.82 -15.05
CA THR A 18 14.82 -17.94 -14.38
C THR A 18 13.88 -18.65 -13.42
N ARG A 19 13.02 -17.92 -12.71
CA ARG A 19 12.02 -18.49 -11.79
C ARG A 19 10.76 -18.98 -12.51
N TYR A 20 10.39 -18.32 -13.62
CA TYR A 20 9.18 -18.59 -14.38
C TYR A 20 9.50 -18.77 -15.88
N PRO A 21 10.17 -19.88 -16.28
CA PRO A 21 10.71 -20.06 -17.63
C PRO A 21 9.66 -20.07 -18.75
N GLN A 22 8.39 -20.36 -18.41
CA GLN A 22 7.27 -20.35 -19.34
C GLN A 22 6.82 -18.93 -19.75
N VAL A 23 7.26 -17.89 -19.02
CA VAL A 23 6.82 -16.52 -19.25
C VAL A 23 7.60 -15.89 -20.39
N ARG A 24 6.92 -15.24 -21.32
CA ARG A 24 7.53 -14.53 -22.44
C ARG A 24 8.03 -13.15 -21.99
N ALA A 25 9.22 -12.76 -22.44
CA ALA A 25 9.72 -11.41 -22.29
C ALA A 25 9.07 -10.52 -23.35
N ALA A 26 8.43 -9.43 -22.92
CA ALA A 26 7.95 -8.40 -23.83
C ALA A 26 9.03 -7.33 -24.07
N ARG A 27 9.07 -6.77 -25.27
CA ARG A 27 9.98 -5.67 -25.64
C ARG A 27 9.48 -4.31 -25.15
N SER A 28 8.18 -4.21 -24.88
CA SER A 28 7.54 -3.00 -24.38
C SER A 28 6.22 -3.34 -23.67
N LEU A 29 5.71 -2.38 -22.89
CA LEU A 29 4.36 -2.47 -22.35
C LEU A 29 3.31 -2.59 -23.45
N ASP A 30 3.49 -1.90 -24.58
CA ASP A 30 2.53 -1.90 -25.69
C ASP A 30 2.36 -3.30 -26.31
N GLU A 31 3.41 -4.12 -26.32
CA GLU A 31 3.31 -5.53 -26.75
C GLU A 31 2.39 -6.33 -25.81
N ILE A 32 2.44 -6.09 -24.50
CA ILE A 32 1.53 -6.71 -23.53
C ILE A 32 0.11 -6.20 -23.73
N LEU A 33 -0.05 -4.89 -23.93
CA LEU A 33 -1.36 -4.27 -24.08
C LEU A 33 -2.07 -4.68 -25.38
N ALA A 34 -1.32 -4.99 -26.43
CA ALA A 34 -1.86 -5.47 -27.69
C ALA A 34 -2.34 -6.94 -27.66
N ASP A 35 -1.88 -7.75 -26.70
CA ASP A 35 -2.30 -9.15 -26.59
C ASP A 35 -3.73 -9.25 -26.02
N SER A 36 -4.68 -9.68 -26.86
CA SER A 36 -6.10 -9.80 -26.49
C SER A 36 -6.40 -10.84 -25.39
N ASP A 37 -5.50 -11.79 -25.18
CA ASP A 37 -5.65 -12.81 -24.15
C ASP A 37 -5.24 -12.29 -22.75
N VAL A 38 -4.51 -11.17 -22.68
CA VAL A 38 -4.17 -10.53 -21.41
C VAL A 38 -5.38 -9.77 -20.89
N ARG A 39 -5.88 -10.16 -19.71
CA ARG A 39 -7.03 -9.53 -19.04
C ARG A 39 -6.64 -8.65 -17.87
N LEU A 40 -5.51 -8.97 -17.23
CA LEU A 40 -4.99 -8.29 -16.05
C LEU A 40 -3.51 -7.98 -16.24
N VAL A 41 -3.12 -6.75 -15.94
CA VAL A 41 -1.72 -6.35 -15.83
C VAL A 41 -1.41 -6.04 -14.37
N THR A 42 -0.37 -6.69 -13.84
CA THR A 42 0.14 -6.40 -12.49
C THR A 42 1.45 -5.63 -12.58
N ALA A 43 1.61 -4.59 -11.77
CA ALA A 43 2.81 -3.76 -11.80
C ALA A 43 3.26 -3.29 -10.41
N ALA A 44 4.59 -3.25 -10.23
CA ALA A 44 5.27 -2.68 -9.06
C ALA A 44 6.21 -1.55 -9.51
N ALA A 45 5.75 -0.68 -10.40
CA ALA A 45 6.49 0.49 -10.88
C ALA A 45 6.82 1.47 -9.75
N VAL A 46 7.67 2.46 -10.04
CA VAL A 46 7.89 3.60 -9.13
C VAL A 46 6.54 4.25 -8.81
N PRO A 47 6.25 4.63 -7.55
CA PRO A 47 4.92 5.11 -7.17
C PRO A 47 4.33 6.21 -8.08
N CYS A 48 5.14 7.19 -8.48
CA CYS A 48 4.68 8.26 -9.37
C CYS A 48 4.22 7.78 -10.76
N ASP A 49 4.67 6.61 -11.21
CA ASP A 49 4.33 6.04 -12.51
C ASP A 49 3.11 5.11 -12.46
N ARG A 50 2.68 4.68 -11.26
CA ARG A 50 1.61 3.67 -11.10
C ARG A 50 0.25 4.16 -11.57
N GLY A 51 -0.09 5.41 -11.27
CA GLY A 51 -1.33 6.03 -11.73
C GLY A 51 -1.41 6.09 -13.28
N PRO A 52 -0.48 6.76 -13.94
CA PRO A 52 -0.44 6.83 -15.41
C PRO A 52 -0.40 5.44 -16.08
N LEU A 53 0.37 4.51 -15.52
CA LEU A 53 0.46 3.14 -16.04
C LEU A 53 -0.91 2.43 -15.96
N GLY A 54 -1.59 2.53 -14.82
CA GLY A 54 -2.90 1.91 -14.63
C GLY A 54 -3.95 2.47 -15.58
N ILE A 55 -3.93 3.78 -15.84
CA ILE A 55 -4.82 4.42 -16.81
C ILE A 55 -4.59 3.84 -18.20
N ARG A 56 -3.32 3.75 -18.68
CA ARG A 56 -2.98 3.14 -19.98
C ARG A 56 -3.47 1.70 -20.09
N VAL A 57 -3.32 0.91 -19.02
CA VAL A 57 -3.78 -0.48 -18.97
C VAL A 57 -5.30 -0.57 -19.12
N MET A 58 -6.04 0.27 -18.37
CA MET A 58 -7.50 0.29 -18.42
C MET A 58 -8.03 0.77 -19.77
N GLU A 59 -7.38 1.75 -20.38
CA GLU A 59 -7.71 2.23 -21.74
C GLU A 59 -7.46 1.18 -22.83
N ALA A 60 -6.51 0.25 -22.60
CA ALA A 60 -6.32 -0.92 -23.44
C ALA A 60 -7.32 -2.07 -23.15
N GLY A 61 -8.37 -1.82 -22.34
CA GLY A 61 -9.43 -2.77 -22.06
C GLY A 61 -9.07 -3.85 -21.04
N LYS A 62 -8.03 -3.66 -20.22
CA LYS A 62 -7.54 -4.63 -19.23
C LYS A 62 -7.71 -4.11 -17.83
N ASP A 63 -7.84 -5.00 -16.85
CA ASP A 63 -7.82 -4.65 -15.44
C ASP A 63 -6.37 -4.40 -14.97
N TYR A 64 -6.21 -3.55 -13.96
CA TYR A 64 -4.90 -3.18 -13.41
C TYR A 64 -4.82 -3.51 -11.92
N PHE A 65 -3.68 -4.09 -11.50
CA PHE A 65 -3.36 -4.39 -10.11
C PHE A 65 -1.96 -3.87 -9.79
N THR A 66 -1.85 -3.10 -8.72
CA THR A 66 -0.55 -2.53 -8.31
C THR A 66 -0.33 -2.65 -6.81
N ASP A 67 0.92 -2.53 -6.41
CA ASP A 67 1.29 -2.33 -5.01
C ASP A 67 0.88 -0.91 -4.54
N LYS A 68 0.82 -0.71 -3.23
CA LYS A 68 0.74 0.62 -2.61
C LYS A 68 2.07 1.35 -2.92
N THR A 69 2.19 2.54 -2.96
CA THR A 69 1.36 3.74 -3.09
C THR A 69 0.80 3.86 -4.50
N PRO A 70 -0.49 3.87 -4.72
CA PRO A 70 -1.05 3.88 -6.08
C PRO A 70 -0.90 5.22 -6.80
N PHE A 71 -0.84 6.33 -6.03
CA PHE A 71 -0.80 7.69 -6.54
C PHE A 71 0.12 8.56 -5.68
N THR A 72 0.80 9.53 -6.28
CA THR A 72 1.63 10.53 -5.58
C THR A 72 1.03 11.94 -5.63
N SER A 73 -0.10 12.12 -6.33
CA SER A 73 -0.85 13.38 -6.38
C SER A 73 -2.36 13.13 -6.50
N LEU A 74 -3.16 14.14 -6.14
CA LEU A 74 -4.61 14.12 -6.31
C LEU A 74 -5.02 14.10 -7.79
N ASP A 75 -4.28 14.77 -8.66
CA ASP A 75 -4.53 14.77 -10.11
C ASP A 75 -4.43 13.34 -10.69
N GLN A 76 -3.47 12.54 -10.23
CA GLN A 76 -3.37 11.13 -10.62
C GLN A 76 -4.57 10.31 -10.14
N LEU A 77 -5.03 10.55 -8.93
CA LEU A 77 -6.21 9.88 -8.37
C LEU A 77 -7.46 10.23 -9.18
N ASP A 78 -7.68 11.51 -9.47
CA ASP A 78 -8.85 11.97 -10.22
C ASP A 78 -8.85 11.45 -11.66
N ALA A 79 -7.68 11.46 -12.31
CA ALA A 79 -7.51 10.87 -13.63
C ALA A 79 -7.80 9.35 -13.64
N ALA A 80 -7.36 8.63 -12.61
CA ALA A 80 -7.62 7.20 -12.49
C ALA A 80 -9.12 6.91 -12.23
N LYS A 81 -9.78 7.68 -11.36
CA LYS A 81 -11.24 7.60 -11.12
C LYS A 81 -12.03 7.83 -12.42
N ALA A 82 -11.64 8.85 -13.19
CA ALA A 82 -12.24 9.12 -14.49
C ALA A 82 -12.01 7.98 -15.50
N ALA A 83 -10.82 7.37 -15.51
CA ALA A 83 -10.53 6.22 -16.35
C ALA A 83 -11.36 4.99 -15.96
N VAL A 84 -11.51 4.69 -14.67
CA VAL A 84 -12.39 3.61 -14.17
C VAL A 84 -13.82 3.83 -14.65
N ALA A 85 -14.36 5.05 -14.49
CA ALA A 85 -15.72 5.38 -14.89
C ALA A 85 -15.92 5.24 -16.41
N ARG A 86 -14.94 5.67 -17.21
CA ARG A 86 -14.99 5.63 -18.70
C ARG A 86 -14.85 4.22 -19.25
N THR A 87 -13.95 3.40 -18.68
CA THR A 87 -13.58 2.09 -19.25
C THR A 87 -14.35 0.92 -18.64
N GLY A 88 -14.93 1.09 -17.45
CA GLY A 88 -15.52 0.01 -16.66
C GLY A 88 -14.48 -1.02 -16.17
N ARG A 89 -13.18 -0.72 -16.29
CA ARG A 89 -12.09 -1.59 -15.83
C ARG A 89 -11.80 -1.36 -14.35
N LYS A 90 -11.09 -2.30 -13.73
CA LYS A 90 -10.74 -2.25 -12.31
C LYS A 90 -9.33 -1.70 -12.12
N TYR A 91 -9.18 -0.76 -11.19
CA TYR A 91 -7.91 -0.33 -10.62
C TYR A 91 -7.83 -0.91 -9.20
N MET A 92 -6.94 -1.86 -8.97
CA MET A 92 -6.82 -2.58 -7.70
C MET A 92 -5.47 -2.30 -7.05
N VAL A 93 -5.47 -2.11 -5.73
CA VAL A 93 -4.26 -1.82 -4.94
C VAL A 93 -4.04 -2.91 -3.90
N TYR A 94 -2.80 -3.38 -3.76
CA TYR A 94 -2.43 -4.38 -2.78
C TYR A 94 -1.94 -3.76 -1.47
N PHE A 95 -2.76 -3.82 -0.45
CA PHE A 95 -2.40 -3.39 0.90
C PHE A 95 -1.94 -4.59 1.72
N SER A 96 -0.65 -4.94 1.57
CA SER A 96 -0.06 -6.16 2.12
C SER A 96 -0.12 -6.27 3.64
N GLU A 97 -0.09 -5.14 4.39
CA GLU A 97 -0.19 -5.16 5.85
C GLU A 97 -1.50 -5.75 6.38
N ARG A 98 -2.56 -5.78 5.59
CA ARG A 98 -3.79 -6.50 5.91
C ARG A 98 -3.92 -7.76 5.07
N LEU A 99 -3.80 -7.68 3.75
CA LEU A 99 -4.12 -8.77 2.84
C LEU A 99 -3.11 -9.93 2.86
N HIS A 100 -1.90 -9.71 3.39
CA HIS A 100 -0.85 -10.75 3.48
C HIS A 100 -0.56 -11.20 4.93
N VAL A 101 -1.14 -10.55 5.91
CA VAL A 101 -0.94 -10.87 7.33
C VAL A 101 -2.15 -11.63 7.87
N GLU A 102 -1.98 -12.91 8.20
CA GLU A 102 -3.06 -13.79 8.65
C GLU A 102 -3.83 -13.22 9.84
N ALA A 103 -3.13 -12.67 10.84
CA ALA A 103 -3.77 -12.06 12.01
C ALA A 103 -4.67 -10.86 11.63
N ALA A 104 -4.29 -10.07 10.63
CA ALA A 104 -5.09 -8.93 10.16
C ALA A 104 -6.31 -9.40 9.34
N MET A 105 -6.17 -10.46 8.55
CA MET A 105 -7.30 -11.09 7.87
C MET A 105 -8.27 -11.71 8.87
N TYR A 106 -7.76 -12.43 9.88
CA TYR A 106 -8.61 -12.99 10.94
C TYR A 106 -9.34 -11.91 11.74
N ALA A 107 -8.66 -10.79 12.06
CA ALA A 107 -9.32 -9.64 12.69
C ALA A 107 -10.45 -9.07 11.80
N THR A 108 -10.26 -9.03 10.47
CA THR A 108 -11.31 -8.63 9.53
C THR A 108 -12.53 -9.52 9.66
N ASP A 109 -12.35 -10.83 9.75
CA ASP A 109 -13.44 -11.80 9.92
C ASP A 109 -14.16 -11.65 11.27
N LEU A 110 -13.41 -11.45 12.37
CA LEU A 110 -13.97 -11.21 13.70
C LEU A 110 -14.80 -9.92 13.77
N VAL A 111 -14.31 -8.85 13.14
CA VAL A 111 -15.03 -7.58 13.06
C VAL A 111 -16.30 -7.74 12.22
N ALA A 112 -16.21 -8.38 11.07
CA ALA A 112 -17.36 -8.64 10.20
C ALA A 112 -18.43 -9.53 10.88
N ALA A 113 -18.00 -10.47 11.71
CA ALA A 113 -18.89 -11.29 12.56
C ALA A 113 -19.52 -10.52 13.74
N GLY A 114 -19.14 -9.26 13.98
CA GLY A 114 -19.65 -8.44 15.08
C GLY A 114 -19.15 -8.85 16.47
N THR A 115 -18.05 -9.60 16.56
CA THR A 115 -17.48 -10.15 17.81
C THR A 115 -17.21 -9.06 18.84
N ILE A 116 -16.66 -7.91 18.42
CA ILE A 116 -16.38 -6.76 19.29
C ILE A 116 -17.46 -5.66 19.24
N GLY A 117 -18.58 -5.94 18.57
CA GLY A 117 -19.64 -4.95 18.33
C GLY A 117 -19.27 -3.93 17.25
N ARG A 118 -19.89 -2.74 17.28
CA ARG A 118 -19.55 -1.66 16.32
C ARG A 118 -18.18 -1.09 16.66
N VAL A 119 -17.29 -1.03 15.67
CA VAL A 119 -15.97 -0.41 15.84
C VAL A 119 -16.12 1.11 15.98
N ILE A 120 -15.46 1.69 16.99
CA ILE A 120 -15.53 3.11 17.34
C ILE A 120 -14.17 3.82 17.19
N GLN A 121 -13.06 3.07 17.28
CA GLN A 121 -11.73 3.61 17.10
C GLN A 121 -10.76 2.56 16.54
N VAL A 122 -9.84 3.01 15.70
CA VAL A 122 -8.66 2.23 15.29
C VAL A 122 -7.40 3.06 15.55
N ILE A 123 -6.37 2.45 16.16
CA ILE A 123 -5.04 3.06 16.32
C ILE A 123 -4.04 2.19 15.57
N GLY A 124 -3.36 2.77 14.59
CA GLY A 124 -2.39 2.07 13.74
C GLY A 124 -0.95 2.55 13.99
N LEU A 125 -0.05 1.62 14.29
CA LEU A 125 1.39 1.87 14.39
C LEU A 125 2.10 1.10 13.28
N GLY A 126 2.73 1.83 12.35
CA GLY A 126 3.42 1.27 11.19
C GLY A 126 4.91 1.63 11.14
N PRO A 127 5.72 1.22 12.15
CA PRO A 127 7.16 1.41 12.07
C PRO A 127 7.76 0.47 11.02
N HIS A 128 8.72 0.98 10.23
CA HIS A 128 9.42 0.23 9.19
C HIS A 128 10.93 0.40 9.32
N ARG A 129 11.68 -0.60 8.83
CA ARG A 129 13.12 -0.49 8.70
C ARG A 129 13.47 0.25 7.42
N LEU A 130 14.26 1.33 7.53
CA LEU A 130 14.65 2.11 6.37
C LEU A 130 15.55 1.32 5.42
N GLY A 131 16.58 0.63 5.92
CA GLY A 131 17.56 -0.05 5.09
C GLY A 131 18.20 0.88 4.06
N LYS A 132 18.60 2.09 4.47
CA LYS A 132 18.94 3.23 3.62
C LYS A 132 19.92 2.90 2.50
N ALA A 133 20.96 2.11 2.79
CA ALA A 133 22.00 1.76 1.82
C ALA A 133 21.49 0.94 0.62
N GLY A 134 20.38 0.21 0.79
CA GLY A 134 19.76 -0.60 -0.27
C GLY A 134 18.64 0.11 -1.05
N ARG A 135 18.31 1.35 -0.70
CA ARG A 135 17.21 2.08 -1.35
C ARG A 135 17.67 2.77 -2.62
N PRO A 136 16.88 2.71 -3.71
CA PRO A 136 17.17 3.46 -4.93
C PRO A 136 17.01 4.96 -4.70
N ALA A 137 17.65 5.78 -5.51
CA ALA A 137 17.64 7.24 -5.37
C ALA A 137 16.22 7.84 -5.34
N TRP A 138 15.33 7.35 -6.20
CA TRP A 138 13.94 7.84 -6.28
C TRP A 138 13.15 7.71 -4.97
N PHE A 139 13.56 6.78 -4.10
CA PHE A 139 12.90 6.55 -2.81
C PHE A 139 13.00 7.76 -1.85
N PHE A 140 13.97 8.64 -2.08
CA PHE A 140 14.19 9.85 -1.30
C PHE A 140 13.70 11.12 -2.00
N GLU A 141 13.04 11.02 -3.15
CA GLU A 141 12.49 12.12 -3.92
C GLU A 141 10.96 12.18 -3.70
N ARG A 142 10.49 13.25 -3.02
CA ARG A 142 9.09 13.40 -2.59
C ARG A 142 8.09 13.22 -3.73
N ALA A 143 8.40 13.76 -4.91
CA ALA A 143 7.55 13.65 -6.09
C ALA A 143 7.43 12.20 -6.60
N LYS A 144 8.43 11.35 -6.33
CA LYS A 144 8.46 9.97 -6.82
C LYS A 144 7.85 8.96 -5.86
N TYR A 145 8.09 9.08 -4.55
CA TYR A 145 7.55 8.12 -3.58
C TYR A 145 6.24 8.58 -2.92
N GLY A 146 5.89 9.88 -2.98
CA GLY A 146 4.62 10.42 -2.52
C GLY A 146 4.57 10.87 -1.06
N GLY A 147 5.62 10.63 -0.24
CA GLY A 147 5.68 10.93 1.19
C GLY A 147 5.23 9.77 2.08
N ILE A 148 5.62 9.81 3.36
CA ILE A 148 5.45 8.70 4.29
C ILE A 148 3.97 8.39 4.58
N LEU A 149 3.10 9.39 4.65
CA LEU A 149 1.67 9.17 4.88
C LEU A 149 1.01 8.50 3.69
N THR A 150 1.47 8.79 2.47
CA THR A 150 1.00 8.15 1.25
C THR A 150 1.63 6.77 1.08
N ASP A 151 2.90 6.60 1.43
CA ASP A 151 3.63 5.33 1.31
C ASP A 151 3.21 4.34 2.41
N ILE A 152 3.58 4.55 3.66
CA ILE A 152 3.25 3.63 4.76
C ILE A 152 1.85 3.88 5.29
N GLY A 153 1.46 5.15 5.46
CA GLY A 153 0.17 5.54 6.03
C GLY A 153 -1.02 5.00 5.24
N SER A 154 -0.87 4.77 3.94
CA SER A 154 -1.93 4.17 3.10
C SER A 154 -2.41 2.82 3.62
N HIS A 155 -1.54 1.99 4.20
CA HIS A 155 -1.93 0.75 4.85
C HIS A 155 -2.85 0.99 6.05
N GLN A 156 -2.55 2.01 6.84
CA GLN A 156 -3.31 2.34 8.05
C GLN A 156 -4.68 2.94 7.68
N PHE A 157 -4.74 3.74 6.62
CA PHE A 157 -6.00 4.29 6.10
C PHE A 157 -6.91 3.18 5.56
N GLU A 158 -6.37 2.25 4.80
CA GLU A 158 -7.12 1.10 4.27
C GLU A 158 -7.67 0.22 5.41
N GLN A 159 -6.86 -0.07 6.42
CA GLN A 159 -7.27 -0.86 7.57
C GLN A 159 -8.38 -0.16 8.38
N PHE A 160 -8.27 1.15 8.56
CA PHE A 160 -9.34 1.93 9.21
C PHE A 160 -10.67 1.78 8.47
N LEU A 161 -10.70 2.07 7.17
CA LEU A 161 -11.92 1.95 6.37
C LEU A 161 -12.50 0.54 6.42
N THR A 162 -11.64 -0.48 6.33
CA THR A 162 -12.06 -1.88 6.38
C THR A 162 -12.66 -2.26 7.74
N TYR A 163 -11.99 -1.93 8.85
CA TYR A 163 -12.44 -2.35 10.18
C TYR A 163 -13.64 -1.56 10.66
N THR A 164 -13.77 -0.30 10.30
CA THR A 164 -14.90 0.53 10.75
C THR A 164 -16.11 0.43 9.83
N GLY A 165 -15.92 0.02 8.56
CA GLY A 165 -16.93 0.08 7.52
C GLY A 165 -17.22 1.51 7.04
N ALA A 166 -16.37 2.49 7.40
CA ALA A 166 -16.47 3.86 6.86
C ALA A 166 -16.14 3.85 5.37
N THR A 167 -16.84 4.68 4.61
CA THR A 167 -16.63 4.83 3.16
C THR A 167 -15.87 6.10 2.81
N ASP A 168 -15.81 7.04 3.75
CA ASP A 168 -15.09 8.30 3.63
C ASP A 168 -14.54 8.70 5.01
N ALA A 169 -13.55 9.61 5.02
CA ALA A 169 -12.98 10.14 6.24
C ALA A 169 -12.44 11.55 6.08
N THR A 170 -12.59 12.36 7.13
CA THR A 170 -12.05 13.70 7.22
C THR A 170 -10.79 13.69 8.08
N VAL A 171 -9.67 14.18 7.53
CA VAL A 171 -8.42 14.37 8.29
C VAL A 171 -8.60 15.54 9.24
N THR A 172 -8.37 15.31 10.54
CA THR A 172 -8.48 16.34 11.60
C THR A 172 -7.12 16.89 12.00
N GLN A 173 -6.05 16.09 11.84
CA GLN A 173 -4.67 16.47 12.10
C GLN A 173 -3.74 15.63 11.23
N ALA A 174 -2.66 16.22 10.74
CA ALA A 174 -1.55 15.49 10.11
C ALA A 174 -0.23 16.26 10.32
N ALA A 175 0.84 15.50 10.51
CA ALA A 175 2.21 16.03 10.57
C ALA A 175 3.19 15.03 9.94
N VAL A 176 4.23 15.57 9.34
CA VAL A 176 5.36 14.79 8.81
C VAL A 176 6.68 15.45 9.20
N GLY A 177 7.75 14.69 9.21
CA GLY A 177 9.08 15.23 9.55
C GLY A 177 10.20 14.39 8.96
N ASN A 178 11.39 15.01 8.93
CA ASN A 178 12.65 14.36 8.64
C ASN A 178 13.60 14.65 9.81
N PHE A 179 13.74 13.71 10.73
CA PHE A 179 14.45 13.90 11.99
C PHE A 179 15.87 13.30 11.97
N ALA A 180 16.11 12.29 11.15
CA ALA A 180 17.36 11.53 11.16
C ALA A 180 18.06 11.41 9.80
N ASN A 181 17.52 12.00 8.74
CA ASN A 181 18.06 11.88 7.38
C ASN A 181 18.29 13.25 6.71
N PRO A 182 19.10 14.17 7.31
CA PRO A 182 19.28 15.52 6.78
C PRO A 182 19.98 15.56 5.41
N ASP A 183 20.67 14.49 5.01
CA ASP A 183 21.26 14.29 3.68
C ASP A 183 20.24 13.94 2.59
N LYS A 184 18.97 13.74 2.97
CA LYS A 184 17.84 13.46 2.10
C LYS A 184 16.69 14.45 2.39
N PRO A 185 16.80 15.71 1.98
CA PRO A 185 15.91 16.79 2.45
C PRO A 185 14.45 16.64 2.05
N GLU A 186 14.15 15.88 0.99
CA GLU A 186 12.78 15.59 0.56
C GLU A 186 12.18 14.34 1.21
N PHE A 187 12.97 13.61 2.01
CA PHE A 187 12.52 12.39 2.65
C PHE A 187 11.81 12.70 3.97
N GLU A 188 10.71 12.01 4.19
CA GLU A 188 9.97 12.03 5.45
C GLU A 188 10.22 10.70 6.18
N ASP A 189 10.86 10.75 7.34
CA ASP A 189 11.14 9.55 8.14
C ASP A 189 10.14 9.33 9.28
N PHE A 190 9.24 10.29 9.47
CA PHE A 190 8.14 10.25 10.45
C PHE A 190 6.87 10.84 9.84
N GLY A 191 5.72 10.25 10.21
CA GLY A 191 4.41 10.78 9.89
C GLY A 191 3.36 10.34 10.90
N GLU A 192 2.41 11.23 11.19
CA GLU A 192 1.23 10.94 12.00
C GLU A 192 0.00 11.59 11.38
N ALA A 193 -1.17 11.00 11.61
CA ALA A 193 -2.45 11.60 11.24
C ALA A 193 -3.56 11.12 12.16
N SER A 194 -4.58 11.98 12.32
CA SER A 194 -5.84 11.65 12.95
C SER A 194 -6.99 11.99 12.01
N PHE A 195 -8.03 11.16 11.98
CA PHE A 195 -9.19 11.40 11.14
C PHE A 195 -10.47 10.77 11.72
N VAL A 196 -11.60 11.22 11.20
CA VAL A 196 -12.94 10.78 11.58
C VAL A 196 -13.66 10.27 10.34
N GLY A 197 -14.18 9.04 10.40
CA GLY A 197 -14.99 8.44 9.34
C GLY A 197 -16.39 9.05 9.26
N ASP A 198 -17.03 8.91 8.12
CA ASP A 198 -18.42 9.32 7.87
C ASP A 198 -19.43 8.64 8.83
N ASN A 199 -19.07 7.52 9.42
CA ASN A 199 -19.83 6.79 10.44
C ASN A 199 -19.51 7.17 11.90
N GLY A 200 -18.65 8.20 12.11
CA GLY A 200 -18.24 8.72 13.42
C GLY A 200 -17.12 7.94 14.11
N ALA A 201 -16.58 6.88 13.51
CA ALA A 201 -15.43 6.19 14.03
C ALA A 201 -14.17 7.06 13.91
N THR A 202 -13.25 6.99 14.89
CA THR A 202 -12.02 7.78 14.91
C THR A 202 -10.79 6.94 14.59
N ASN A 203 -9.75 7.59 14.08
CA ASN A 203 -8.46 6.96 13.84
C ASN A 203 -7.29 7.82 14.32
N GLN A 204 -6.20 7.15 14.71
CA GLN A 204 -4.89 7.75 14.90
C GLN A 204 -3.84 6.82 14.30
N ILE A 205 -2.93 7.38 13.54
CA ILE A 205 -1.80 6.64 12.99
C ILE A 205 -0.47 7.30 13.31
N ARG A 206 0.54 6.49 13.49
CA ARG A 206 1.95 6.86 13.45
C ARG A 206 2.69 5.89 12.53
N VAL A 207 3.44 6.44 11.60
CA VAL A 207 4.30 5.68 10.68
C VAL A 207 5.71 6.26 10.70
N ASP A 208 6.71 5.41 10.65
CA ASP A 208 8.09 5.86 10.76
C ASP A 208 9.08 4.87 10.12
N TRP A 209 10.31 5.35 9.89
CA TRP A 209 11.43 4.57 9.39
C TRP A 209 12.49 4.31 10.47
N PHE A 210 12.05 4.14 11.75
CA PHE A 210 12.92 4.00 12.91
C PHE A 210 12.96 2.58 13.50
N THR A 211 12.50 1.57 12.79
CA THR A 211 12.69 0.18 13.24
C THR A 211 14.19 -0.12 13.33
N PRO A 212 14.69 -0.55 14.51
CA PRO A 212 16.10 -0.80 14.71
C PRO A 212 16.58 -2.04 13.92
N ASP A 213 17.86 -2.03 13.52
CA ASP A 213 18.45 -3.14 12.76
C ASP A 213 18.48 -4.45 13.53
N GLY A 214 18.50 -4.40 14.86
CA GLY A 214 18.48 -5.58 15.72
C GLY A 214 17.14 -6.30 15.83
N LEU A 215 16.04 -5.70 15.36
CA LEU A 215 14.76 -6.41 15.30
C LEU A 215 14.80 -7.45 14.17
N SER A 216 14.35 -8.68 14.45
CA SER A 216 14.43 -9.80 13.51
C SER A 216 13.51 -9.68 12.28
N ASN A 217 12.50 -8.82 12.35
CA ASN A 217 11.52 -8.59 11.29
C ASN A 217 11.58 -7.16 10.72
N TRP A 218 10.68 -6.86 9.79
CA TRP A 218 10.61 -5.58 9.09
C TRP A 218 10.21 -4.40 9.99
N GLY A 219 9.36 -4.65 10.99
CA GLY A 219 8.86 -3.66 11.92
C GLY A 219 7.85 -4.27 12.90
N ASP A 220 7.65 -3.65 14.07
CA ASP A 220 6.64 -4.07 15.04
C ASP A 220 5.31 -3.34 14.76
N GLY A 221 4.72 -3.63 13.64
CA GLY A 221 3.43 -3.07 13.24
C GLY A 221 2.30 -3.54 14.15
N ARG A 222 1.59 -2.58 14.78
CA ARG A 222 0.49 -2.86 15.70
C ARG A 222 -0.79 -2.16 15.27
N THR A 223 -1.92 -2.81 15.53
CA THR A 223 -3.22 -2.19 15.32
C THR A 223 -4.11 -2.50 16.52
N PHE A 224 -4.70 -1.47 17.11
CA PHE A 224 -5.70 -1.59 18.17
C PHE A 224 -7.06 -1.25 17.55
N ILE A 225 -8.03 -2.14 17.70
CA ILE A 225 -9.39 -1.99 17.17
C ILE A 225 -10.35 -2.03 18.36
N LEU A 226 -10.94 -0.87 18.71
CA LEU A 226 -11.87 -0.75 19.81
C LEU A 226 -13.31 -0.80 19.29
N GLY A 227 -14.09 -1.74 19.79
CA GLY A 227 -15.52 -1.86 19.54
C GLY A 227 -16.36 -1.65 20.78
N THR A 228 -17.69 -1.61 20.63
CA THR A 228 -18.63 -1.38 21.72
C THR A 228 -18.79 -2.57 22.67
N LYS A 229 -18.24 -3.75 22.33
CA LYS A 229 -18.32 -4.98 23.13
C LYS A 229 -16.96 -5.58 23.48
N GLY A 230 -15.87 -4.94 23.07
CA GLY A 230 -14.51 -5.43 23.29
C GLY A 230 -13.50 -4.77 22.38
N TYR A 231 -12.28 -5.27 22.38
CA TYR A 231 -11.21 -4.76 21.53
C TYR A 231 -10.32 -5.90 21.02
N LEU A 232 -9.57 -5.62 19.96
CA LEU A 232 -8.52 -6.48 19.43
C LEU A 232 -7.20 -5.70 19.41
N GLU A 233 -6.11 -6.37 19.75
CA GLU A 233 -4.74 -5.92 19.53
C GLU A 233 -4.07 -6.87 18.54
N LEU A 234 -3.49 -6.32 17.48
CA LEU A 234 -2.75 -7.06 16.46
C LEU A 234 -1.27 -6.74 16.56
N ARG A 235 -0.42 -7.77 16.58
CA ARG A 235 1.01 -7.70 16.32
C ARG A 235 1.27 -8.37 14.98
N LYS A 236 1.55 -7.58 13.93
CA LYS A 236 1.52 -8.09 12.54
C LYS A 236 2.72 -8.94 12.19
N TYR A 237 3.87 -8.66 12.77
CA TYR A 237 5.15 -9.26 12.40
C TYR A 237 5.93 -9.83 13.56
N VAL A 238 5.37 -9.79 14.76
CA VAL A 238 5.96 -10.32 16.00
C VAL A 238 5.05 -11.42 16.53
N ASP A 239 5.59 -12.61 16.73
CA ASP A 239 4.87 -13.71 17.38
C ASP A 239 5.10 -13.62 18.91
N VAL A 240 4.18 -12.98 19.60
CA VAL A 240 4.26 -12.77 21.06
C VAL A 240 4.25 -14.06 21.90
N ALA A 241 3.99 -15.20 21.29
CA ALA A 241 4.08 -16.50 21.94
C ALA A 241 5.49 -17.10 21.86
N ARG A 242 6.33 -16.60 20.95
CA ARG A 242 7.67 -17.12 20.66
C ARG A 242 8.79 -16.10 20.87
N ASP A 243 8.45 -14.82 20.83
CA ASP A 243 9.34 -13.68 21.04
C ASP A 243 9.14 -13.14 22.48
#